data_d41c0e4b1507905c982ca7c2ff7fc74a
#
_entry.id   d41c0e4b1507905c982ca7c2ff7fc74a
#
_cell.length_a   1.000
_cell.length_b   1.000
_cell.length_c   1.000
_cell.angle_alpha   90.00
_cell.angle_beta   90.00
_cell.angle_gamma   90.00
#
_symmetry.space_group_name_H-M   'P 1'
#
loop_
_entity.id
_entity.type
_entity.pdbx_description
1 polymer ?
#
loop_
_entity_poly.entity_id
_entity_poly.type
_entity_poly.pdbx_seq_one_letter_code
_entity_poly.pdbx_strand_id
1 'polypeptide(L)'
;MGILVGLPRTGGSEKDLQLNFGKVADQQMEVRKPFLPAEWYPQSGVQLTWPHAETDWAYMLEEVQKCFIDIAREIAERELLLIVTPEPEEVKKQIAAIVNMENVRFLECGTNDTWARDHGAITMMDADGPSLLDFTFNGWGLKFASHLDNQITRHAVENGILKGRYVNRLGFVLEGGSIESDGMGTLLTTSECLLSPNRNGQKNKVEIEEYLKSVFQVRQILWLDDGYLAGDDTDSHIDTLARFCPADTIVYVQCEDETDEHYEALQAMEEQLHSFRTLNGEPYRLLALPMADKIVEEGGYLPHMLIS
;
A
#
# COMPACT_ATOMS: atom_id res chain seq x y z
N MET A 1 -2.72 5.07 -2.94
CA MET A 1 -2.95 4.30 -4.19
C MET A 1 -2.94 2.82 -3.85
N GLY A 2 -3.99 2.07 -4.15
CA GLY A 2 -4.06 0.62 -3.88
C GLY A 2 -3.57 -0.20 -5.06
N ILE A 3 -2.72 -1.19 -4.84
CA ILE A 3 -2.18 -2.07 -5.87
C ILE A 3 -3.04 -3.33 -5.98
N LEU A 4 -3.54 -3.62 -7.20
CA LEU A 4 -4.29 -4.83 -7.51
C LEU A 4 -3.35 -5.83 -8.18
N VAL A 5 -2.91 -6.84 -7.46
CA VAL A 5 -2.06 -7.91 -7.97
C VAL A 5 -2.93 -9.03 -8.56
N GLY A 6 -2.69 -9.45 -9.79
CA GLY A 6 -3.49 -10.49 -10.45
C GLY A 6 -2.79 -11.17 -11.62
N LEU A 7 -3.48 -12.08 -12.30
CA LEU A 7 -2.94 -12.88 -13.40
C LEU A 7 -2.49 -12.03 -14.60
N PRO A 8 -1.43 -12.44 -15.33
CA PRO A 8 -0.97 -11.74 -16.52
C PRO A 8 -2.06 -11.68 -17.62
N ARG A 9 -2.07 -10.58 -18.37
CA ARG A 9 -3.00 -10.36 -19.49
C ARG A 9 -2.92 -11.51 -20.49
N THR A 10 -4.01 -12.21 -20.72
CA THR A 10 -4.18 -13.09 -21.87
C THR A 10 -4.73 -12.25 -23.03
N GLY A 11 -3.87 -11.77 -23.93
CA GLY A 11 -4.33 -11.07 -25.12
C GLY A 11 -3.31 -10.11 -25.74
N GLY A 12 -2.17 -10.63 -26.18
CA GLY A 12 -1.23 -9.97 -27.07
C GLY A 12 -0.55 -11.00 -27.95
N SER A 13 -0.42 -10.75 -29.25
CA SER A 13 0.12 -11.71 -30.22
C SER A 13 1.54 -12.15 -29.86
N GLU A 14 1.78 -13.45 -29.96
CA GLU A 14 2.97 -14.23 -29.57
C GLU A 14 4.29 -13.86 -30.28
N LYS A 15 4.47 -12.70 -30.87
CA LYS A 15 5.64 -12.42 -31.72
C LYS A 15 6.64 -11.37 -31.28
N ASP A 16 6.37 -10.59 -30.24
CA ASP A 16 7.25 -9.42 -29.91
C ASP A 16 7.89 -9.40 -28.52
N LEU A 17 7.93 -10.51 -27.78
CA LEU A 17 8.55 -10.58 -26.46
C LEU A 17 9.49 -11.79 -26.29
N GLN A 18 10.38 -12.02 -27.29
CA GLN A 18 11.57 -12.85 -27.09
C GLN A 18 12.79 -11.98 -26.78
N LEU A 19 12.84 -11.43 -25.59
CA LEU A 19 14.07 -10.90 -25.01
C LEU A 19 14.22 -11.37 -23.56
N ASN A 20 15.00 -12.45 -23.40
CA ASN A 20 15.76 -12.83 -22.20
C ASN A 20 15.05 -13.17 -20.86
N PHE A 21 13.89 -13.80 -20.85
CA PHE A 21 13.39 -14.51 -19.67
C PHE A 21 13.62 -16.03 -19.68
N GLY A 22 14.50 -16.52 -20.54
CA GLY A 22 14.74 -17.94 -20.83
C GLY A 22 15.57 -18.72 -19.81
N LYS A 23 15.78 -18.29 -18.58
CA LYS A 23 16.55 -19.05 -17.55
C LYS A 23 15.95 -19.13 -16.16
N VAL A 24 14.74 -18.65 -15.93
CA VAL A 24 14.08 -18.75 -14.61
C VAL A 24 12.87 -19.71 -14.63
N ALA A 25 12.45 -20.18 -15.79
CA ALA A 25 11.20 -20.95 -15.94
C ALA A 25 11.34 -22.47 -15.79
N ASP A 26 12.51 -23.02 -15.49
CA ASP A 26 12.76 -24.48 -15.45
C ASP A 26 13.21 -25.02 -14.09
N GLN A 27 12.80 -24.37 -13.00
CA GLN A 27 12.82 -25.00 -11.67
C GLN A 27 11.41 -25.45 -11.34
N GLN A 28 11.19 -26.76 -11.44
CA GLN A 28 10.13 -27.62 -10.91
C GLN A 28 8.92 -26.84 -10.33
N MET A 29 7.72 -27.10 -10.86
CA MET A 29 6.44 -26.75 -10.21
C MET A 29 6.34 -27.41 -8.82
N GLU A 30 7.15 -26.97 -7.86
CA GLU A 30 6.78 -27.07 -6.46
C GLU A 30 5.51 -26.24 -6.31
N VAL A 31 4.48 -26.83 -5.74
CA VAL A 31 3.25 -26.12 -5.32
C VAL A 31 3.71 -24.87 -4.57
N ARG A 32 3.67 -23.72 -5.25
CA ARG A 32 4.17 -22.47 -4.64
C ARG A 32 3.33 -22.21 -3.40
N LYS A 33 4.00 -22.23 -2.24
CA LYS A 33 3.35 -21.86 -0.97
C LYS A 33 2.80 -20.43 -1.12
N PRO A 34 1.67 -20.13 -0.48
CA PRO A 34 1.18 -18.76 -0.44
C PRO A 34 2.25 -17.80 0.05
N PHE A 35 2.33 -16.62 -0.56
CA PHE A 35 3.27 -15.57 -0.17
C PHE A 35 2.66 -14.19 -0.34
N LEU A 36 3.12 -13.23 0.45
CA LEU A 36 2.81 -11.81 0.29
C LEU A 36 3.79 -11.22 -0.73
N PRO A 37 3.33 -10.73 -1.89
CA PRO A 37 4.21 -10.11 -2.89
C PRO A 37 4.91 -8.86 -2.37
N ALA A 38 6.08 -8.56 -2.95
CA ALA A 38 6.70 -7.24 -2.80
C ALA A 38 6.03 -6.23 -3.74
N GLU A 39 6.25 -4.93 -3.49
CA GLU A 39 5.68 -3.84 -4.30
C GLU A 39 6.06 -3.90 -5.78
N TRP A 40 7.24 -4.43 -6.12
CA TRP A 40 7.68 -4.62 -7.51
C TRP A 40 7.20 -5.91 -8.17
N TYR A 41 6.31 -6.67 -7.51
CA TYR A 41 5.69 -7.83 -8.14
C TYR A 41 4.74 -7.40 -9.25
N PRO A 42 4.64 -8.12 -10.38
CA PRO A 42 3.73 -7.76 -11.45
C PRO A 42 2.30 -7.58 -10.95
N GLN A 43 1.75 -6.40 -11.20
CA GLN A 43 0.37 -6.05 -10.83
C GLN A 43 -0.54 -6.09 -12.05
N SER A 44 -1.85 -6.25 -11.84
CA SER A 44 -2.84 -6.30 -12.91
C SER A 44 -3.68 -5.03 -13.00
N GLY A 45 -3.55 -4.13 -12.07
CA GLY A 45 -4.25 -2.86 -12.06
C GLY A 45 -4.04 -2.09 -10.78
N VAL A 46 -4.54 -0.87 -10.76
CA VAL A 46 -4.47 0.06 -9.63
C VAL A 46 -5.89 0.48 -9.25
N GLN A 47 -6.14 0.63 -7.96
CA GLN A 47 -7.36 1.21 -7.42
C GLN A 47 -7.10 2.66 -7.00
N LEU A 48 -7.97 3.56 -7.47
CA LEU A 48 -8.11 4.91 -6.95
C LEU A 48 -9.49 5.07 -6.30
N THR A 49 -9.53 5.62 -5.09
CA THR A 49 -10.76 6.09 -4.47
C THR A 49 -10.85 7.58 -4.74
N TRP A 50 -11.88 8.00 -5.48
CA TRP A 50 -11.96 9.33 -6.07
C TRP A 50 -12.33 10.40 -5.06
N PRO A 51 -11.63 11.55 -5.02
CA PRO A 51 -11.96 12.65 -4.11
C PRO A 51 -13.29 13.31 -4.48
N HIS A 52 -14.10 13.57 -3.47
CA HIS A 52 -15.40 14.24 -3.58
C HIS A 52 -15.64 15.20 -2.39
N ALA A 53 -16.77 15.89 -2.40
CA ALA A 53 -17.06 16.96 -1.45
C ALA A 53 -17.18 16.52 0.04
N GLU A 54 -17.22 15.21 0.31
CA GLU A 54 -17.28 14.66 1.67
C GLU A 54 -15.97 13.99 2.10
N THR A 55 -14.87 14.14 1.33
CA THR A 55 -13.52 13.70 1.69
C THR A 55 -12.74 14.85 2.32
N ASP A 56 -11.61 14.57 2.94
CA ASP A 56 -10.75 15.59 3.54
C ASP A 56 -10.24 16.62 2.54
N TRP A 57 -10.28 16.29 1.24
CA TRP A 57 -9.90 17.18 0.13
C TRP A 57 -10.96 18.22 -0.27
N ALA A 58 -12.11 18.30 0.43
CA ALA A 58 -13.22 19.17 0.06
C ALA A 58 -12.82 20.65 -0.09
N TYR A 59 -11.86 21.13 0.71
CA TYR A 59 -11.39 22.51 0.72
C TYR A 59 -10.53 22.89 -0.50
N MET A 60 -9.96 21.91 -1.21
CA MET A 60 -9.16 22.10 -2.43
C MET A 60 -9.52 21.09 -3.52
N LEU A 61 -10.79 20.70 -3.57
CA LEU A 61 -11.28 19.57 -4.38
C LEU A 61 -10.93 19.69 -5.86
N GLU A 62 -11.02 20.89 -6.45
CA GLU A 62 -10.74 21.09 -7.87
C GLU A 62 -9.27 20.81 -8.22
N GLU A 63 -8.33 21.23 -7.38
CA GLU A 63 -6.90 21.01 -7.55
C GLU A 63 -6.55 19.52 -7.40
N VAL A 64 -7.10 18.88 -6.40
CA VAL A 64 -6.86 17.45 -6.13
C VAL A 64 -7.47 16.60 -7.25
N GLN A 65 -8.68 16.91 -7.71
CA GLN A 65 -9.27 16.19 -8.84
C GLN A 65 -8.43 16.31 -10.12
N LYS A 66 -7.81 17.46 -10.39
CA LYS A 66 -6.87 17.61 -11.52
C LYS A 66 -5.67 16.66 -11.38
N CYS A 67 -5.09 16.58 -10.17
CA CYS A 67 -4.02 15.64 -9.88
C CYS A 67 -4.46 14.18 -10.10
N PHE A 68 -5.64 13.80 -9.60
CA PHE A 68 -6.19 12.46 -9.79
C PHE A 68 -6.47 12.12 -11.27
N ILE A 69 -6.89 13.10 -12.07
CA ILE A 69 -7.05 12.94 -13.53
C ILE A 69 -5.71 12.63 -14.20
N ASP A 70 -4.64 13.35 -13.83
CA ASP A 70 -3.30 13.09 -14.37
C ASP A 70 -2.78 11.71 -13.95
N ILE A 71 -2.96 11.31 -12.70
CA ILE A 71 -2.63 9.97 -12.20
C ILE A 71 -3.44 8.91 -12.96
N ALA A 72 -4.75 9.08 -13.10
CA ALA A 72 -5.63 8.17 -13.82
C ALA A 72 -5.22 8.00 -15.28
N ARG A 73 -4.79 9.08 -15.96
CA ARG A 73 -4.27 9.04 -17.31
C ARG A 73 -3.04 8.15 -17.41
N GLU A 74 -2.06 8.38 -16.55
CA GLU A 74 -0.79 7.63 -16.56
C GLU A 74 -0.99 6.14 -16.26
N ILE A 75 -1.90 5.81 -15.33
CA ILE A 75 -2.21 4.41 -15.01
C ILE A 75 -2.95 3.75 -16.18
N ALA A 76 -4.02 4.38 -16.69
CA ALA A 76 -4.88 3.77 -17.70
C ALA A 76 -4.19 3.59 -19.07
N GLU A 77 -3.09 4.28 -19.34
CA GLU A 77 -2.26 4.00 -20.52
C GLU A 77 -1.49 2.69 -20.42
N ARG A 78 -1.24 2.18 -19.22
CA ARG A 78 -0.34 1.05 -18.95
C ARG A 78 -1.04 -0.18 -18.44
N GLU A 79 -2.06 0.01 -17.60
CA GLU A 79 -2.74 -1.09 -16.89
C GLU A 79 -4.19 -0.76 -16.56
N LEU A 80 -4.89 -1.71 -15.94
CA LEU A 80 -6.27 -1.48 -15.51
C LEU A 80 -6.31 -0.49 -14.35
N LEU A 81 -7.28 0.42 -14.43
CA LEU A 81 -7.61 1.37 -13.38
C LEU A 81 -9.02 1.08 -12.86
N LEU A 82 -9.13 0.79 -11.58
CA LEU A 82 -10.40 0.78 -10.85
C LEU A 82 -10.59 2.14 -10.18
N ILE A 83 -11.66 2.83 -10.55
CA ILE A 83 -12.09 4.05 -9.87
C ILE A 83 -13.29 3.72 -8.99
N VAL A 84 -13.14 3.96 -7.69
CA VAL A 84 -14.21 3.83 -6.70
C VAL A 84 -14.75 5.22 -6.39
N THR A 85 -16.04 5.41 -6.52
CA THR A 85 -16.69 6.72 -6.31
C THR A 85 -18.20 6.56 -6.10
N PRO A 86 -18.85 7.42 -5.29
CA PRO A 86 -20.30 7.45 -5.21
C PRO A 86 -20.96 8.02 -6.50
N GLU A 87 -20.21 8.71 -7.37
CA GLU A 87 -20.74 9.44 -8.53
C GLU A 87 -20.01 9.07 -9.84
N PRO A 88 -20.11 7.80 -10.32
CA PRO A 88 -19.32 7.34 -11.47
C PRO A 88 -19.60 8.09 -12.76
N GLU A 89 -20.82 8.52 -13.01
CA GLU A 89 -21.16 9.24 -14.24
C GLU A 89 -20.56 10.67 -14.27
N GLU A 90 -20.38 11.29 -13.09
CA GLU A 90 -19.75 12.59 -13.01
C GLU A 90 -18.24 12.48 -13.27
N VAL A 91 -17.60 11.50 -12.62
CA VAL A 91 -16.18 11.23 -12.85
C VAL A 91 -15.90 10.85 -14.31
N LYS A 92 -16.75 10.03 -14.94
CA LYS A 92 -16.63 9.73 -16.38
C LYS A 92 -16.63 10.96 -17.26
N LYS A 93 -17.50 11.94 -16.99
CA LYS A 93 -17.52 13.19 -17.75
C LYS A 93 -16.21 13.97 -17.63
N GLN A 94 -15.62 13.97 -16.44
CA GLN A 94 -14.34 14.65 -16.18
C GLN A 94 -13.17 14.03 -16.96
N ILE A 95 -13.10 12.69 -17.03
CA ILE A 95 -11.92 11.97 -17.52
C ILE A 95 -12.04 11.45 -18.97
N ALA A 96 -13.25 11.31 -19.54
CA ALA A 96 -13.48 10.59 -20.79
C ALA A 96 -12.68 11.10 -22.00
N ALA A 97 -12.34 12.42 -22.04
CA ALA A 97 -11.57 13.01 -23.12
C ALA A 97 -10.04 12.89 -22.93
N ILE A 98 -9.58 12.47 -21.74
CA ILE A 98 -8.19 12.57 -21.30
C ILE A 98 -7.60 11.19 -21.01
N VAL A 99 -8.41 10.27 -20.48
CA VAL A 99 -8.00 8.96 -19.97
C VAL A 99 -8.40 7.85 -20.94
N ASN A 100 -7.58 6.83 -21.10
CA ASN A 100 -7.91 5.64 -21.89
C ASN A 100 -9.00 4.82 -21.20
N MET A 101 -10.26 5.08 -21.55
CA MET A 101 -11.45 4.48 -20.93
C MET A 101 -11.58 2.96 -21.15
N GLU A 102 -10.86 2.37 -22.10
CA GLU A 102 -10.87 0.90 -22.30
C GLU A 102 -10.25 0.18 -21.10
N ASN A 103 -9.30 0.81 -20.43
CA ASN A 103 -8.63 0.28 -19.25
C ASN A 103 -9.28 0.72 -17.92
N VAL A 104 -10.34 1.54 -17.95
CA VAL A 104 -11.01 2.01 -16.72
C VAL A 104 -12.20 1.12 -16.37
N ARG A 105 -12.33 0.84 -15.08
CA ARG A 105 -13.52 0.21 -14.47
C ARG A 105 -14.01 1.11 -13.35
N PHE A 106 -15.33 1.20 -13.18
CA PHE A 106 -15.93 1.96 -12.11
C PHE A 106 -16.62 1.03 -11.13
N LEU A 107 -16.47 1.33 -9.86
CA LEU A 107 -17.28 0.79 -8.78
C LEU A 107 -18.06 1.94 -8.15
N GLU A 108 -19.39 1.90 -8.29
CA GLU A 108 -20.25 2.80 -7.55
C GLU A 108 -20.32 2.34 -6.10
N CYS A 109 -19.71 3.11 -5.23
CA CYS A 109 -19.64 2.82 -3.80
C CYS A 109 -19.45 4.13 -3.05
N GLY A 110 -20.15 4.30 -1.92
CA GLY A 110 -19.86 5.38 -0.99
C GLY A 110 -18.48 5.19 -0.36
N THR A 111 -17.76 6.28 -0.15
CA THR A 111 -16.42 6.29 0.44
C THR A 111 -16.33 7.34 1.53
N ASN A 112 -15.44 7.16 2.51
CA ASN A 112 -15.14 8.18 3.51
C ASN A 112 -14.00 9.08 3.04
N ASP A 113 -12.94 8.48 2.41
CA ASP A 113 -11.79 9.23 1.91
C ASP A 113 -11.08 8.48 0.77
N THR A 114 -9.91 8.98 0.35
CA THR A 114 -9.20 8.58 -0.87
C THR A 114 -8.09 7.55 -0.67
N TRP A 115 -7.81 7.13 0.55
CA TRP A 115 -6.63 6.38 0.97
C TRP A 115 -6.74 4.88 0.67
N ALA A 116 -6.82 4.56 -0.62
CA ALA A 116 -6.99 3.17 -1.10
C ALA A 116 -5.84 2.22 -0.69
N ARG A 117 -4.66 2.75 -0.37
CA ARG A 117 -3.55 1.97 0.18
C ARG A 117 -3.94 1.31 1.49
N ASP A 118 -4.69 2.02 2.35
CA ASP A 118 -4.95 1.59 3.71
C ASP A 118 -6.23 0.75 3.85
N HIS A 119 -7.26 1.07 3.09
CA HIS A 119 -8.51 0.32 3.12
C HIS A 119 -8.64 -0.74 2.03
N GLY A 120 -7.74 -0.78 1.05
CA GLY A 120 -7.77 -1.76 -0.03
C GLY A 120 -7.38 -3.17 0.42
N ALA A 121 -7.78 -4.17 -0.38
CA ALA A 121 -7.41 -5.56 -0.10
C ALA A 121 -5.90 -5.77 -0.12
N ILE A 122 -5.38 -6.51 0.85
CA ILE A 122 -4.00 -7.01 0.81
C ILE A 122 -3.99 -8.33 0.05
N THR A 123 -3.23 -8.38 -1.06
CA THR A 123 -3.24 -9.54 -1.94
C THR A 123 -2.13 -10.52 -1.63
N MET A 124 -2.50 -11.76 -1.32
CA MET A 124 -1.61 -12.91 -1.27
C MET A 124 -1.64 -13.66 -2.60
N MET A 125 -0.51 -14.22 -3.02
CA MET A 125 -0.41 -15.05 -4.21
C MET A 125 -0.12 -16.51 -3.85
N ASP A 126 -0.77 -17.44 -4.54
CA ASP A 126 -0.48 -18.87 -4.47
C ASP A 126 -0.60 -19.54 -5.85
N ALA A 127 -0.55 -20.87 -5.90
CA ALA A 127 -0.64 -21.63 -7.15
C ALA A 127 -2.02 -21.49 -7.84
N ASP A 128 -3.06 -21.19 -7.06
CA ASP A 128 -4.44 -21.06 -7.55
C ASP A 128 -4.77 -19.61 -7.94
N GLY A 129 -3.86 -18.67 -7.72
CA GLY A 129 -4.00 -17.25 -8.04
C GLY A 129 -4.10 -16.34 -6.83
N PRO A 130 -4.66 -15.12 -6.99
CA PRO A 130 -4.71 -14.14 -5.92
C PRO A 130 -5.77 -14.48 -4.87
N SER A 131 -5.42 -14.24 -3.62
CA SER A 131 -6.32 -14.20 -2.47
C SER A 131 -6.37 -12.78 -1.93
N LEU A 132 -7.56 -12.21 -1.91
CA LEU A 132 -7.83 -10.82 -1.51
C LEU A 132 -8.21 -10.80 -0.04
N LEU A 133 -7.29 -10.44 0.81
CA LEU A 133 -7.48 -10.38 2.26
C LEU A 133 -8.10 -9.02 2.61
N ASP A 134 -9.31 -9.07 3.15
CA ASP A 134 -10.10 -7.89 3.52
C ASP A 134 -10.02 -7.69 5.03
N PHE A 135 -9.14 -6.79 5.47
CA PHE A 135 -8.93 -6.42 6.87
C PHE A 135 -9.83 -5.25 7.26
N THR A 136 -10.03 -5.04 8.55
CA THR A 136 -10.70 -3.83 9.02
C THR A 136 -9.73 -2.64 8.92
N PHE A 137 -10.15 -1.63 8.19
CA PHE A 137 -9.62 -0.28 8.29
C PHE A 137 -10.46 0.50 9.30
N ASN A 138 -9.85 1.07 10.33
CA ASN A 138 -10.58 1.78 11.38
C ASN A 138 -10.25 3.28 11.47
N GLY A 139 -9.84 3.88 10.34
CA GLY A 139 -9.50 5.29 10.28
C GLY A 139 -8.27 5.64 11.11
N TRP A 140 -7.18 4.89 10.93
CA TRP A 140 -5.87 5.06 11.58
C TRP A 140 -5.96 5.11 13.12
N GLY A 141 -6.61 4.13 13.68
CA GLY A 141 -6.76 4.05 15.13
C GLY A 141 -7.94 4.87 15.67
N LEU A 142 -9.07 4.90 14.97
CA LEU A 142 -10.33 5.58 15.34
C LEU A 142 -10.25 7.12 15.29
N LYS A 143 -9.33 7.68 14.49
CA LYS A 143 -9.22 9.14 14.31
C LYS A 143 -10.25 9.67 13.32
N PHE A 144 -10.60 8.88 12.28
CA PHE A 144 -11.47 9.26 11.18
C PHE A 144 -12.57 8.22 10.91
N ALA A 145 -13.59 8.64 10.17
CA ALA A 145 -14.64 7.73 9.70
C ALA A 145 -14.07 6.77 8.64
N SER A 146 -14.49 5.49 8.68
CA SER A 146 -13.97 4.45 7.77
C SER A 146 -15.02 3.40 7.38
N HIS A 147 -16.27 3.59 7.81
CA HIS A 147 -17.31 2.57 7.68
C HIS A 147 -17.76 2.34 6.23
N LEU A 148 -17.60 3.33 5.34
CA LEU A 148 -17.87 3.21 3.92
C LEU A 148 -16.69 2.53 3.21
N ASP A 149 -15.46 2.97 3.51
CA ASP A 149 -14.25 2.43 2.92
C ASP A 149 -14.09 0.94 3.17
N ASN A 150 -14.48 0.46 4.36
CA ASN A 150 -14.50 -0.97 4.70
C ASN A 150 -15.46 -1.84 3.84
N GLN A 151 -16.30 -1.24 3.01
CA GLN A 151 -17.21 -1.98 2.15
C GLN A 151 -16.67 -2.18 0.73
N ILE A 152 -15.67 -1.38 0.34
CA ILE A 152 -15.17 -1.29 -1.04
C ILE A 152 -14.68 -2.63 -1.55
N THR A 153 -13.76 -3.30 -0.83
CA THR A 153 -13.18 -4.58 -1.25
C THR A 153 -14.26 -5.63 -1.50
N ARG A 154 -15.19 -5.80 -0.57
CA ARG A 154 -16.28 -6.75 -0.71
C ARG A 154 -17.17 -6.42 -1.91
N HIS A 155 -17.59 -5.16 -2.06
CA HIS A 155 -18.42 -4.74 -3.19
C HIS A 155 -17.70 -4.95 -4.53
N ALA A 156 -16.40 -4.67 -4.60
CA ALA A 156 -15.62 -4.88 -5.82
C ALA A 156 -15.54 -6.37 -6.23
N VAL A 157 -15.44 -7.27 -5.23
CA VAL A 157 -15.47 -8.72 -5.47
C VAL A 157 -16.88 -9.21 -5.87
N GLU A 158 -17.92 -8.80 -5.14
CA GLU A 158 -19.31 -9.17 -5.42
C GLU A 158 -19.77 -8.72 -6.82
N ASN A 159 -19.29 -7.57 -7.28
CA ASN A 159 -19.52 -7.06 -8.63
C ASN A 159 -18.59 -7.66 -9.70
N GLY A 160 -17.69 -8.59 -9.33
CA GLY A 160 -16.76 -9.26 -10.25
C GLY A 160 -15.69 -8.36 -10.86
N ILE A 161 -15.47 -7.18 -10.30
CA ILE A 161 -14.42 -6.23 -10.72
C ILE A 161 -13.07 -6.74 -10.24
N LEU A 162 -12.94 -7.03 -8.95
CA LEU A 162 -11.77 -7.68 -8.39
C LEU A 162 -11.90 -9.20 -8.55
N LYS A 163 -10.90 -9.81 -9.18
CA LYS A 163 -10.83 -11.26 -9.40
C LYS A 163 -9.83 -11.90 -8.46
N GLY A 164 -10.29 -12.89 -7.71
CA GLY A 164 -9.48 -13.59 -6.73
C GLY A 164 -10.38 -14.24 -5.67
N ARG A 165 -9.77 -14.99 -4.79
CA ARG A 165 -10.45 -15.58 -3.65
C ARG A 165 -10.61 -14.52 -2.55
N TYR A 166 -11.82 -14.11 -2.26
CA TYR A 166 -12.10 -13.24 -1.12
C TYR A 166 -11.84 -13.95 0.20
N VAL A 167 -11.06 -13.32 1.07
CA VAL A 167 -10.71 -13.84 2.40
C VAL A 167 -11.05 -12.78 3.45
N ASN A 168 -12.13 -13.00 4.19
CA ASN A 168 -12.54 -12.12 5.28
C ASN A 168 -11.52 -12.18 6.42
N ARG A 169 -10.95 -11.02 6.77
CA ARG A 169 -10.05 -10.76 7.88
C ARG A 169 -10.52 -9.60 8.77
N LEU A 170 -11.79 -9.23 8.67
CA LEU A 170 -12.41 -8.10 9.39
C LEU A 170 -12.36 -8.21 10.93
N GLY A 171 -11.90 -9.31 11.50
CA GLY A 171 -11.62 -9.44 12.93
C GLY A 171 -10.27 -8.88 13.36
N PHE A 172 -9.48 -8.29 12.44
CA PHE A 172 -8.17 -7.71 12.72
C PHE A 172 -8.04 -6.38 11.98
N VAL A 173 -7.59 -5.33 12.68
CA VAL A 173 -7.33 -4.01 12.10
C VAL A 173 -5.95 -4.02 11.48
N LEU A 174 -5.86 -3.70 10.18
CA LEU A 174 -4.59 -3.60 9.46
C LEU A 174 -4.77 -2.69 8.24
N GLU A 175 -3.94 -1.70 8.15
CA GLU A 175 -3.79 -0.82 6.99
C GLU A 175 -2.68 -1.33 6.06
N GLY A 176 -2.86 -1.19 4.74
CA GLY A 176 -1.84 -1.59 3.76
C GLY A 176 -0.53 -0.81 3.90
N GLY A 177 -0.60 0.46 4.27
CA GLY A 177 0.56 1.32 4.50
C GLY A 177 1.35 1.00 5.77
N SER A 178 0.74 0.24 6.71
CA SER A 178 1.40 -0.16 7.96
C SER A 178 2.39 -1.32 7.80
N ILE A 179 2.43 -1.97 6.64
CA ILE A 179 3.28 -3.13 6.38
C ILE A 179 4.02 -3.01 5.04
N GLU A 180 5.24 -3.53 5.00
CA GLU A 180 6.07 -3.61 3.80
C GLU A 180 6.60 -5.02 3.63
N SER A 181 6.58 -5.58 2.42
CA SER A 181 7.00 -6.97 2.13
C SER A 181 8.15 -7.03 1.14
N ASP A 182 9.15 -7.87 1.42
CA ASP A 182 10.22 -8.19 0.46
C ASP A 182 9.80 -9.24 -0.59
N GLY A 183 8.61 -9.84 -0.46
CA GLY A 183 8.15 -10.94 -1.31
C GLY A 183 8.86 -12.27 -1.08
N MET A 184 9.80 -12.33 -0.13
CA MET A 184 10.65 -13.49 0.14
C MET A 184 10.48 -14.04 1.57
N GLY A 185 9.58 -13.46 2.33
CA GLY A 185 9.21 -13.94 3.66
C GLY A 185 9.67 -13.05 4.81
N THR A 186 10.02 -11.79 4.52
CA THR A 186 10.24 -10.75 5.52
C THR A 186 9.15 -9.68 5.41
N LEU A 187 8.67 -9.22 6.54
CA LEU A 187 7.78 -8.08 6.70
C LEU A 187 8.50 -6.99 7.49
N LEU A 188 8.33 -5.73 7.11
CA LEU A 188 8.79 -4.57 7.86
C LEU A 188 7.56 -3.77 8.30
N THR A 189 7.58 -3.28 9.54
CA THR A 189 6.48 -2.52 10.14
C THR A 189 6.99 -1.65 11.27
N THR A 190 6.13 -0.82 11.86
CA THR A 190 6.45 0.00 13.02
C THR A 190 5.74 -0.49 14.27
N SER A 191 6.37 -0.32 15.42
CA SER A 191 5.76 -0.64 16.72
C SER A 191 4.67 0.36 17.08
N GLU A 192 4.85 1.63 16.78
CA GLU A 192 3.87 2.67 17.08
C GLU A 192 2.52 2.39 16.42
N CYS A 193 2.53 2.03 15.14
CA CYS A 193 1.30 1.71 14.42
C CYS A 193 0.65 0.41 14.91
N LEU A 194 1.34 -0.72 14.81
CA LEU A 194 0.68 -2.01 15.05
C LEU A 194 0.41 -2.33 16.52
N LEU A 195 1.13 -1.69 17.46
CA LEU A 195 0.89 -1.84 18.89
C LEU A 195 -0.01 -0.74 19.46
N SER A 196 -0.52 0.16 18.62
CA SER A 196 -1.48 1.19 19.02
C SER A 196 -2.70 0.53 19.68
N PRO A 197 -3.10 0.98 20.89
CA PRO A 197 -4.23 0.40 21.62
C PRO A 197 -5.56 0.53 20.87
N ASN A 198 -5.67 1.49 19.97
CA ASN A 198 -6.88 1.74 19.20
C ASN A 198 -7.04 0.83 17.98
N ARG A 199 -6.05 0.00 17.65
CA ARG A 199 -6.14 -1.01 16.58
C ARG A 199 -6.46 -2.39 17.15
N ASN A 200 -5.46 -3.14 17.53
CA ASN A 200 -5.61 -4.50 18.06
C ASN A 200 -5.23 -4.56 19.55
N GLY A 201 -5.61 -3.58 20.36
CA GLY A 201 -5.15 -3.34 21.72
C GLY A 201 -5.41 -4.45 22.75
N GLN A 202 -6.11 -5.53 22.35
CA GLN A 202 -6.24 -6.75 23.14
C GLN A 202 -5.05 -7.71 22.95
N LYS A 203 -4.14 -7.41 22.00
CA LYS A 203 -3.02 -8.26 21.61
C LYS A 203 -1.69 -7.58 21.95
N ASN A 204 -0.74 -8.38 22.42
CA ASN A 204 0.64 -7.94 22.59
C ASN A 204 1.45 -8.18 21.30
N LYS A 205 2.71 -7.68 21.28
CA LYS A 205 3.62 -7.79 20.12
C LYS A 205 3.77 -9.22 19.62
N VAL A 206 3.90 -10.19 20.52
CA VAL A 206 4.08 -11.62 20.15
C VAL A 206 2.83 -12.16 19.46
N GLU A 207 1.66 -11.87 20.00
CA GLU A 207 0.38 -12.32 19.42
C GLU A 207 0.11 -11.69 18.04
N ILE A 208 0.49 -10.43 17.85
CA ILE A 208 0.38 -9.75 16.56
C ILE A 208 1.37 -10.38 15.57
N GLU A 209 2.62 -10.61 16.00
CA GLU A 209 3.65 -11.22 15.16
C GLU A 209 3.27 -12.64 14.72
N GLU A 210 2.78 -13.48 15.64
CA GLU A 210 2.29 -14.83 15.33
C GLU A 210 1.12 -14.79 14.34
N TYR A 211 0.18 -13.85 14.53
CA TYR A 211 -0.94 -13.68 13.62
C TYR A 211 -0.48 -13.30 12.21
N LEU A 212 0.38 -12.27 12.07
CA LEU A 212 0.87 -11.81 10.78
C LEU A 212 1.72 -12.88 10.08
N LYS A 213 2.59 -13.59 10.80
CA LYS A 213 3.35 -14.73 10.27
C LYS A 213 2.43 -15.84 9.74
N SER A 214 1.38 -16.14 10.48
CA SER A 214 0.37 -17.14 10.09
C SER A 214 -0.40 -16.73 8.83
N VAL A 215 -0.82 -15.47 8.75
CA VAL A 215 -1.66 -14.96 7.66
C VAL A 215 -0.84 -14.76 6.39
N PHE A 216 0.30 -14.08 6.49
CA PHE A 216 1.14 -13.72 5.34
C PHE A 216 2.20 -14.75 4.97
N GLN A 217 2.30 -15.84 5.76
CA GLN A 217 3.30 -16.91 5.56
C GLN A 217 4.74 -16.39 5.55
N VAL A 218 4.98 -15.31 6.29
CA VAL A 218 6.32 -14.72 6.46
C VAL A 218 7.06 -15.42 7.61
N ARG A 219 8.38 -15.41 7.53
CA ARG A 219 9.28 -16.06 8.50
C ARG A 219 9.85 -15.07 9.51
N GLN A 220 9.97 -13.81 9.08
CA GLN A 220 10.58 -12.74 9.85
C GLN A 220 9.69 -11.50 9.81
N ILE A 221 9.63 -10.77 10.92
CA ILE A 221 9.07 -9.43 10.98
C ILE A 221 10.12 -8.52 11.60
N LEU A 222 10.47 -7.47 10.89
CA LEU A 222 11.36 -6.41 11.33
C LEU A 222 10.48 -5.28 11.88
N TRP A 223 10.73 -4.87 13.10
CA TRP A 223 9.98 -3.84 13.78
C TRP A 223 10.85 -2.59 13.94
N LEU A 224 10.42 -1.49 13.36
CA LEU A 224 10.97 -0.17 13.69
C LEU A 224 10.26 0.35 14.94
N ASP A 225 11.03 0.67 15.95
CA ASP A 225 10.54 1.24 17.21
C ASP A 225 10.67 2.77 17.23
N ASP A 226 11.49 3.31 16.32
CA ASP A 226 11.76 4.72 16.12
C ASP A 226 11.38 5.16 14.70
N GLY A 227 11.15 6.46 14.53
CA GLY A 227 10.73 7.11 13.29
C GLY A 227 9.51 8.00 13.53
N TYR A 228 9.61 9.25 13.06
CA TYR A 228 8.57 10.26 13.26
C TYR A 228 8.55 11.23 12.09
N LEU A 229 7.36 11.60 11.64
CA LEU A 229 7.12 12.69 10.68
C LEU A 229 6.00 13.58 11.21
N ALA A 230 6.25 14.89 11.29
CA ALA A 230 5.25 15.85 11.74
C ALA A 230 4.05 15.89 10.79
N GLY A 231 2.86 15.90 11.36
CA GLY A 231 1.60 15.88 10.59
C GLY A 231 1.16 14.50 10.13
N ASP A 232 1.88 13.43 10.49
CA ASP A 232 1.44 12.06 10.22
C ASP A 232 0.30 11.64 11.18
N ASP A 233 -0.86 11.33 10.61
CA ASP A 233 -2.03 10.85 11.33
C ASP A 233 -2.12 9.32 11.40
N THR A 234 -1.15 8.60 10.82
CA THR A 234 -1.19 7.14 10.66
C THR A 234 -0.59 6.36 11.83
N ASP A 235 0.01 7.04 12.81
CA ASP A 235 0.87 6.47 13.86
C ASP A 235 2.14 5.85 13.27
N SER A 236 2.89 6.62 12.48
CA SER A 236 4.16 6.24 11.87
C SER A 236 4.04 5.01 10.96
N HIS A 237 3.19 5.08 9.93
CA HIS A 237 3.14 4.04 8.91
C HIS A 237 4.52 3.79 8.31
N ILE A 238 4.84 2.51 8.08
CA ILE A 238 6.16 2.14 7.55
C ILE A 238 6.41 2.68 6.13
N ASP A 239 5.38 2.79 5.32
CA ASP A 239 5.49 3.25 3.93
C ASP A 239 5.84 4.74 3.79
N THR A 240 5.69 5.52 4.86
CA THR A 240 6.17 6.91 4.93
C THR A 240 7.62 7.02 5.39
N LEU A 241 8.17 6.00 6.03
CA LEU A 241 9.48 5.99 6.68
C LEU A 241 10.54 5.19 5.92
N ALA A 242 10.21 3.95 5.55
CA ALA A 242 11.15 3.04 4.90
C ALA A 242 10.44 2.00 4.03
N ARG A 243 11.01 1.70 2.85
CA ARG A 243 10.48 0.74 1.89
C ARG A 243 11.53 -0.28 1.48
N PHE A 244 11.10 -1.53 1.25
CA PHE A 244 11.96 -2.50 0.59
C PHE A 244 12.14 -2.16 -0.90
N CYS A 245 13.32 -2.49 -1.40
CA CYS A 245 13.66 -2.50 -2.82
C CYS A 245 14.32 -3.83 -3.19
N PRO A 246 14.41 -4.19 -4.49
CA PRO A 246 15.12 -5.39 -4.92
C PRO A 246 16.57 -5.48 -4.39
N ALA A 247 17.10 -6.71 -4.33
CA ALA A 247 18.47 -7.00 -3.92
C ALA A 247 18.79 -6.58 -2.46
N ASP A 248 17.93 -7.00 -1.54
CA ASP A 248 18.11 -6.80 -0.09
C ASP A 248 18.41 -5.33 0.27
N THR A 249 17.70 -4.41 -0.39
CA THR A 249 17.87 -2.97 -0.20
C THR A 249 16.67 -2.40 0.54
N ILE A 250 16.93 -1.49 1.49
CA ILE A 250 15.91 -0.65 2.13
C ILE A 250 16.22 0.81 1.78
N VAL A 251 15.24 1.51 1.23
CA VAL A 251 15.27 2.98 1.11
C VAL A 251 14.56 3.56 2.32
N TYR A 252 15.04 4.69 2.84
CA TYR A 252 14.47 5.30 4.05
C TYR A 252 14.66 6.81 4.03
N VAL A 253 13.79 7.52 4.75
CA VAL A 253 13.86 8.97 4.91
C VAL A 253 14.98 9.31 5.89
N GLN A 254 15.86 10.27 5.52
CA GLN A 254 16.94 10.77 6.34
C GLN A 254 16.83 12.28 6.56
N CYS A 255 17.02 12.73 7.78
CA CYS A 255 17.17 14.13 8.15
C CYS A 255 18.63 14.41 8.47
N GLU A 256 19.26 15.37 7.77
CA GLU A 256 20.66 15.78 8.01
C GLU A 256 20.76 17.05 8.86
N ASP A 257 19.66 17.78 9.08
CA ASP A 257 19.65 19.01 9.86
C ASP A 257 19.46 18.70 11.35
N GLU A 258 20.52 18.81 12.14
CA GLU A 258 20.49 18.57 13.59
C GLU A 258 19.55 19.52 14.36
N THR A 259 19.08 20.59 13.71
CA THR A 259 18.12 21.55 14.31
C THR A 259 16.68 21.26 13.98
N ASP A 260 16.42 20.31 13.08
CA ASP A 260 15.09 19.90 12.69
C ASP A 260 14.45 18.98 13.73
N GLU A 261 13.14 19.12 13.96
CA GLU A 261 12.38 18.34 14.93
C GLU A 261 12.38 16.82 14.67
N HIS A 262 12.66 16.40 13.43
CA HIS A 262 12.67 14.99 13.03
C HIS A 262 14.06 14.32 13.22
N TYR A 263 15.12 15.12 13.42
CA TYR A 263 16.50 14.63 13.37
C TYR A 263 16.74 13.47 14.32
N GLU A 264 16.41 13.63 15.61
CA GLU A 264 16.68 12.59 16.63
C GLU A 264 15.92 11.28 16.33
N ALA A 265 14.65 11.37 15.93
CA ALA A 265 13.83 10.21 15.65
C ALA A 265 14.27 9.47 14.37
N LEU A 266 14.63 10.21 13.32
CA LEU A 266 15.10 9.61 12.07
C LEU A 266 16.52 9.06 12.18
N GLN A 267 17.38 9.64 13.00
CA GLN A 267 18.69 9.07 13.33
C GLN A 267 18.56 7.75 14.10
N ALA A 268 17.69 7.70 15.12
CA ALA A 268 17.44 6.47 15.87
C ALA A 268 16.86 5.36 14.94
N MET A 269 15.97 5.72 14.02
CA MET A 269 15.47 4.81 12.98
C MET A 269 16.59 4.28 12.09
N GLU A 270 17.50 5.14 11.62
CA GLU A 270 18.64 4.74 10.78
C GLU A 270 19.56 3.77 11.52
N GLU A 271 19.89 4.03 12.79
CA GLU A 271 20.68 3.13 13.63
C GLU A 271 20.00 1.75 13.76
N GLN A 272 18.69 1.74 13.93
CA GLN A 272 17.92 0.49 14.00
C GLN A 272 17.92 -0.25 12.66
N LEU A 273 17.76 0.44 11.53
CA LEU A 273 17.85 -0.15 10.19
C LEU A 273 19.22 -0.81 9.94
N HIS A 274 20.31 -0.22 10.40
CA HIS A 274 21.65 -0.82 10.34
C HIS A 274 21.77 -2.13 11.12
N SER A 275 20.95 -2.33 12.15
CA SER A 275 20.91 -3.56 12.94
C SER A 275 20.18 -4.71 12.27
N PHE A 276 19.31 -4.43 11.30
CA PHE A 276 18.48 -5.43 10.63
C PHE A 276 19.30 -6.39 9.76
N ARG A 277 18.82 -7.62 9.70
CA ARG A 277 19.45 -8.69 8.91
C ARG A 277 18.41 -9.38 8.04
N THR A 278 18.83 -9.76 6.86
CA THR A 278 18.05 -10.62 5.96
C THR A 278 17.83 -12.00 6.58
N LEU A 279 16.97 -12.80 6.00
CA LEU A 279 16.76 -14.19 6.42
C LEU A 279 18.03 -15.06 6.34
N ASN A 280 19.04 -14.62 5.59
CA ASN A 280 20.34 -15.30 5.47
C ASN A 280 21.38 -14.76 6.47
N GLY A 281 21.01 -13.78 7.30
CA GLY A 281 21.91 -13.17 8.30
C GLY A 281 22.77 -12.02 7.76
N GLU A 282 22.63 -11.65 6.49
CA GLU A 282 23.38 -10.54 5.88
C GLU A 282 22.73 -9.19 6.20
N PRO A 283 23.50 -8.10 6.28
CA PRO A 283 22.94 -6.77 6.45
C PRO A 283 22.20 -6.33 5.19
N TYR A 284 21.14 -5.51 5.37
CA TYR A 284 20.51 -4.81 4.26
C TYR A 284 21.42 -3.72 3.70
N ARG A 285 21.35 -3.48 2.39
CA ARG A 285 21.86 -2.26 1.78
C ARG A 285 20.88 -1.13 2.08
N LEU A 286 21.37 -0.09 2.74
CA LEU A 286 20.58 1.09 3.07
C LEU A 286 20.81 2.20 2.06
N LEU A 287 19.75 2.87 1.62
CA LEU A 287 19.78 4.03 0.73
C LEU A 287 18.95 5.16 1.36
N ALA A 288 19.63 6.19 1.80
CA ALA A 288 19.00 7.37 2.34
C ALA A 288 18.32 8.19 1.24
N LEU A 289 17.11 8.65 1.51
CA LEU A 289 16.40 9.65 0.71
C LEU A 289 16.31 10.93 1.54
N PRO A 290 16.57 12.11 0.93
CA PRO A 290 16.43 13.36 1.66
C PRO A 290 14.98 13.55 2.11
N MET A 291 14.79 14.07 3.32
CA MET A 291 13.48 14.48 3.79
C MET A 291 12.93 15.59 2.90
N ALA A 292 11.60 15.61 2.65
CA ALA A 292 10.97 16.68 1.90
C ALA A 292 11.03 18.00 2.65
N ASP A 293 10.99 19.08 1.85
CA ASP A 293 10.75 20.40 2.41
C ASP A 293 9.39 20.46 3.10
N LYS A 294 9.35 21.21 4.20
CA LYS A 294 8.15 21.42 4.99
C LYS A 294 7.04 22.07 4.16
N ILE A 295 5.90 21.39 4.03
CA ILE A 295 4.69 21.94 3.44
C ILE A 295 3.76 22.41 4.56
N VAL A 296 3.38 23.68 4.54
CA VAL A 296 2.49 24.29 5.54
C VAL A 296 1.32 24.93 4.84
N GLU A 297 0.10 24.55 5.22
CA GLU A 297 -1.13 25.25 4.84
C GLU A 297 -1.71 26.04 6.00
N GLU A 298 -2.63 27.00 5.71
CA GLU A 298 -3.36 27.73 6.75
C GLU A 298 -4.19 26.73 7.59
N GLY A 299 -3.66 26.35 8.75
CA GLY A 299 -4.34 25.44 9.70
C GLY A 299 -3.50 24.26 10.20
N GLY A 300 -2.34 23.98 9.64
CA GLY A 300 -1.47 22.89 10.12
C GLY A 300 -0.40 22.42 9.13
N TYR A 301 0.30 21.37 9.52
CA TYR A 301 1.21 20.64 8.65
C TYR A 301 0.43 19.70 7.73
N LEU A 302 0.77 19.68 6.45
CA LEU A 302 0.43 18.54 5.60
C LEU A 302 1.44 17.41 5.85
N PRO A 303 0.99 16.16 5.96
CA PRO A 303 1.92 15.04 6.13
C PRO A 303 2.93 14.98 4.99
N HIS A 304 4.19 14.77 5.33
CA HIS A 304 5.27 14.60 4.36
C HIS A 304 5.15 13.23 3.69
N MET A 305 4.28 13.08 2.69
CA MET A 305 4.13 11.82 1.96
C MET A 305 5.19 11.67 0.87
N LEU A 306 6.38 11.21 1.23
CA LEU A 306 7.54 11.11 0.33
C LEU A 306 7.72 9.76 -0.36
N ILE A 307 7.20 8.67 0.19
CA ILE A 307 7.60 7.33 -0.25
C ILE A 307 6.39 6.43 -0.60
N SER A 308 5.17 6.81 -0.25
CA SER A 308 3.96 6.02 -0.48
C SER A 308 3.50 5.97 -1.94
#